data_e24d0830f2060805c3706d0ef59a328a
#
_entry.id   e24d0830f2060805c3706d0ef59a328a
#
_cell.length_a   1.000
_cell.length_b   1.000
_cell.length_c   1.000
_cell.angle_alpha   90.00
_cell.angle_beta   90.00
_cell.angle_gamma   90.00
#
_symmetry.space_group_name_H-M   'P 1'
#
loop_
_entity.id
_entity.type
_entity.pdbx_description
1 polymer ?
#
loop_
_entity_poly.entity_id
_entity_poly.type
_entity_poly.pdbx_seq_one_letter_code
_entity_poly.pdbx_strand_id
1 'polypeptide(L)'
;MTTLSILDLVRITEDTDARGALDNARDVAVHAEAWGYRRIWVAEHHNMPGIASAATSVVIGHIAAGTKTIRVGAGGIMLPNHAPYVIAEQFGTLARLFPGRIDLGLGRAPGTDQLTLRALRRTPEAAENFPQDVLEVQAFLAPAGPNQRIRAIPAAGTEVPLWILGSSNFGAMLAAELGLPYAFASHFAPELLIPALQIYRSRFKPSEQLERPYAMVGVNIIAAGSDDEARRLATTQQMSFTNIFRGARGLSQPPIDDIESYWSPAEKAQAMSMLARSIVGSPDTVRAGIDALVAETGADELMIVSDVYDHAKRLRSFELIADAAGSAR
;
A
#
# COMPACT_ATOMS: atom_id res chain seq x y z
N MET A 1 20.23 1.09 -8.55
CA MET A 1 19.62 0.86 -7.22
C MET A 1 18.12 0.89 -7.38
N THR A 2 17.42 -0.10 -6.84
CA THR A 2 15.95 -0.17 -6.90
C THR A 2 15.34 0.76 -5.84
N THR A 3 14.39 1.60 -6.22
CA THR A 3 13.67 2.45 -5.27
C THR A 3 12.73 1.60 -4.42
N LEU A 4 12.88 1.70 -3.10
CA LEU A 4 12.06 0.96 -2.13
C LEU A 4 11.11 1.88 -1.39
N SER A 5 9.91 1.37 -1.13
CA SER A 5 8.86 2.01 -0.34
C SER A 5 8.13 0.98 0.51
N ILE A 6 7.37 1.43 1.50
CA ILE A 6 6.67 0.56 2.45
C ILE A 6 5.16 0.76 2.34
N LEU A 7 4.39 -0.33 2.30
CA LEU A 7 2.95 -0.33 2.56
C LEU A 7 2.70 -0.93 3.95
N ASP A 8 2.17 -0.11 4.84
CA ASP A 8 1.80 -0.54 6.17
C ASP A 8 0.27 -0.70 6.30
N LEU A 9 -0.17 -1.87 6.72
CA LEU A 9 -1.56 -2.15 7.03
C LEU A 9 -1.91 -1.78 8.47
N VAL A 10 -0.95 -1.33 9.27
CA VAL A 10 -1.08 -1.03 10.70
C VAL A 10 -1.69 -2.21 11.45
N ARG A 11 -0.99 -3.35 11.37
CA ARG A 11 -1.47 -4.62 11.95
C ARG A 11 -1.54 -4.58 13.46
N ILE A 12 -2.69 -4.98 14.00
CA ILE A 12 -2.87 -5.27 15.42
C ILE A 12 -2.54 -6.74 15.63
N THR A 13 -1.59 -7.03 16.51
CA THR A 13 -1.15 -8.37 16.88
C THR A 13 -1.85 -8.84 18.16
N GLU A 14 -1.77 -10.13 18.49
CA GLU A 14 -2.40 -10.67 19.71
C GLU A 14 -1.81 -10.09 21.02
N ASP A 15 -0.58 -9.57 20.96
CA ASP A 15 0.13 -8.96 22.09
C ASP A 15 0.11 -7.42 22.08
N THR A 16 -0.57 -6.79 21.12
CA THR A 16 -0.72 -5.33 21.08
C THR A 16 -2.20 -4.91 20.95
N ASP A 17 -2.45 -3.63 21.15
CA ASP A 17 -3.74 -2.98 20.85
C ASP A 17 -3.64 -2.03 19.66
N ALA A 18 -4.74 -1.39 19.31
CA ALA A 18 -4.78 -0.44 18.20
C ALA A 18 -3.82 0.75 18.40
N ARG A 19 -3.61 1.20 19.65
CA ARG A 19 -2.67 2.28 19.95
C ARG A 19 -1.24 1.84 19.68
N GLY A 20 -0.84 0.67 20.20
CA GLY A 20 0.48 0.11 19.95
C GLY A 20 0.75 -0.09 18.45
N ALA A 21 -0.24 -0.57 17.70
CA ALA A 21 -0.13 -0.72 16.24
C ALA A 21 0.10 0.62 15.52
N LEU A 22 -0.59 1.69 15.93
CA LEU A 22 -0.41 3.04 15.39
C LEU A 22 0.96 3.63 15.75
N ASP A 23 1.42 3.44 16.99
CA ASP A 23 2.75 3.88 17.42
C ASP A 23 3.85 3.08 16.68
N ASN A 24 3.68 1.78 16.46
CA ASN A 24 4.58 0.95 15.68
C ASN A 24 4.66 1.39 14.21
N ALA A 25 3.53 1.79 13.60
CA ALA A 25 3.53 2.30 12.22
C ALA A 25 4.35 3.60 12.09
N ARG A 26 4.24 4.49 13.07
CA ARG A 26 5.07 5.71 13.12
C ARG A 26 6.54 5.37 13.33
N ASP A 27 6.85 4.42 14.20
CA ASP A 27 8.22 3.98 14.47
C ASP A 27 8.87 3.34 13.23
N VAL A 28 8.13 2.49 12.51
CA VAL A 28 8.57 1.99 11.18
C VAL A 28 8.92 3.14 10.24
N ALA A 29 8.10 4.20 10.19
CA ALA A 29 8.35 5.33 9.30
C ALA A 29 9.62 6.12 9.67
N VAL A 30 9.88 6.31 10.97
CA VAL A 30 11.10 6.96 11.47
C VAL A 30 12.35 6.18 11.07
N HIS A 31 12.32 4.86 11.22
CA HIS A 31 13.42 3.99 10.83
C HIS A 31 13.56 3.89 9.30
N ALA A 32 12.46 3.76 8.58
CA ALA A 32 12.45 3.72 7.11
C ALA A 32 13.07 4.98 6.49
N GLU A 33 12.80 6.15 7.08
CA GLU A 33 13.45 7.41 6.69
C GLU A 33 14.97 7.31 6.80
N ALA A 34 15.48 6.76 7.90
CA ALA A 34 16.91 6.59 8.14
C ALA A 34 17.56 5.54 7.22
N TRP A 35 16.79 4.53 6.78
CA TRP A 35 17.26 3.48 5.87
C TRP A 35 17.11 3.83 4.38
N GLY A 36 16.64 5.04 4.04
CA GLY A 36 16.55 5.52 2.67
C GLY A 36 15.34 5.01 1.89
N TYR A 37 14.28 4.54 2.55
CA TYR A 37 13.00 4.30 1.90
C TYR A 37 12.42 5.61 1.38
N ARG A 38 11.86 5.59 0.16
CA ARG A 38 11.33 6.79 -0.48
C ARG A 38 10.03 7.26 0.16
N ARG A 39 9.14 6.30 0.47
CA ARG A 39 7.82 6.60 1.06
C ARG A 39 7.30 5.47 1.95
N ILE A 40 6.36 5.83 2.80
CA ILE A 40 5.51 4.90 3.52
C ILE A 40 4.05 5.24 3.23
N TRP A 41 3.28 4.25 2.79
CA TRP A 41 1.85 4.36 2.56
C TRP A 41 1.07 3.53 3.56
N VAL A 42 -0.15 3.98 3.87
CA VAL A 42 -1.07 3.29 4.78
C VAL A 42 -2.28 2.83 3.98
N ALA A 43 -2.69 1.57 4.16
CA ALA A 43 -3.87 1.02 3.50
C ALA A 43 -5.16 1.40 4.22
N GLU A 44 -6.28 1.56 3.49
CA GLU A 44 -7.62 1.73 4.05
C GLU A 44 -8.35 0.39 4.09
N HIS A 45 -8.71 -0.05 5.29
CA HIS A 45 -9.58 -1.21 5.49
C HIS A 45 -10.56 -0.94 6.62
N HIS A 46 -11.82 -1.33 6.43
CA HIS A 46 -12.88 -1.14 7.39
C HIS A 46 -13.37 -2.48 7.94
N ASN A 47 -13.88 -2.46 9.18
CA ASN A 47 -14.46 -3.61 9.88
C ASN A 47 -13.50 -4.84 9.93
N MET A 48 -12.21 -4.57 10.11
CA MET A 48 -11.18 -5.61 10.25
C MET A 48 -10.51 -5.48 11.62
N PRO A 49 -10.75 -6.42 12.55
CA PRO A 49 -10.21 -6.32 13.92
C PRO A 49 -8.68 -6.22 13.99
N GLY A 50 -7.99 -6.83 13.02
CA GLY A 50 -6.52 -6.84 12.96
C GLY A 50 -5.88 -5.65 12.22
N ILE A 51 -6.63 -4.58 11.89
CA ILE A 51 -6.12 -3.43 11.13
C ILE A 51 -6.59 -2.11 11.75
N ALA A 52 -5.66 -1.23 12.10
CA ALA A 52 -5.96 0.03 12.78
C ALA A 52 -6.02 1.26 11.82
N SER A 53 -5.87 1.08 10.51
CA SER A 53 -5.68 2.19 9.55
C SER A 53 -6.96 2.65 8.83
N ALA A 54 -8.15 2.34 9.35
CA ALA A 54 -9.43 2.70 8.72
C ALA A 54 -9.58 4.22 8.48
N ALA A 55 -9.17 5.05 9.43
CA ALA A 55 -9.14 6.52 9.28
C ALA A 55 -7.79 6.97 8.66
N THR A 56 -7.55 6.59 7.42
CA THR A 56 -6.24 6.65 6.76
C THR A 56 -5.61 8.03 6.78
N SER A 57 -6.34 9.10 6.50
CA SER A 57 -5.83 10.48 6.54
C SER A 57 -5.35 10.91 7.92
N VAL A 58 -6.02 10.45 9.00
CA VAL A 58 -5.63 10.71 10.39
C VAL A 58 -4.32 9.99 10.72
N VAL A 59 -4.21 8.72 10.31
CA VAL A 59 -2.98 7.92 10.52
C VAL A 59 -1.80 8.51 9.75
N ILE A 60 -2.01 8.96 8.51
CA ILE A 60 -1.00 9.67 7.72
C ILE A 60 -0.50 10.92 8.46
N GLY A 61 -1.40 11.72 9.04
CA GLY A 61 -1.03 12.88 9.84
C GLY A 61 -0.18 12.52 11.05
N HIS A 62 -0.51 11.45 11.76
CA HIS A 62 0.25 10.93 12.90
C HIS A 62 1.67 10.49 12.50
N ILE A 63 1.82 9.76 11.40
CA ILE A 63 3.11 9.30 10.88
C ILE A 63 3.94 10.48 10.38
N ALA A 64 3.35 11.38 9.59
CA ALA A 64 4.04 12.51 9.01
C ALA A 64 4.56 13.50 10.05
N ALA A 65 3.85 13.66 11.18
CA ALA A 65 4.28 14.48 12.31
C ALA A 65 5.51 13.89 13.04
N GLY A 66 5.72 12.58 12.96
CA GLY A 66 6.86 11.89 13.56
C GLY A 66 8.10 11.79 12.67
N THR A 67 8.01 12.19 11.40
CA THR A 67 9.08 12.07 10.39
C THR A 67 9.41 13.42 9.76
N LYS A 68 10.52 13.52 9.00
CA LYS A 68 11.02 14.82 8.47
C LYS A 68 11.04 14.88 6.95
N THR A 69 11.47 13.82 6.28
CA THR A 69 11.79 13.81 4.85
C THR A 69 11.05 12.74 4.06
N ILE A 70 10.78 11.57 4.67
CA ILE A 70 10.07 10.47 3.99
C ILE A 70 8.69 10.93 3.55
N ARG A 71 8.29 10.55 2.34
CA ARG A 71 6.93 10.81 1.86
C ARG A 71 5.94 9.88 2.57
N VAL A 72 4.78 10.40 2.93
CA VAL A 72 3.72 9.64 3.60
C VAL A 72 2.44 9.73 2.77
N GLY A 73 1.71 8.64 2.63
CA GLY A 73 0.52 8.67 1.79
C GLY A 73 -0.44 7.51 1.99
N ALA A 74 -1.45 7.46 1.14
CA ALA A 74 -2.43 6.38 1.11
C ALA A 74 -2.08 5.34 0.05
N GLY A 75 -2.11 4.08 0.43
CA GLY A 75 -1.91 2.96 -0.47
C GLY A 75 -3.05 1.93 -0.42
N GLY A 76 -4.31 2.42 -0.62
CA GLY A 76 -4.88 3.70 -1.02
C GLY A 76 -6.12 4.09 -0.23
N ILE A 77 -6.62 5.26 -0.55
CA ILE A 77 -7.99 5.64 -0.23
C ILE A 77 -8.93 4.84 -1.14
N MET A 78 -9.89 4.17 -0.56
CA MET A 78 -10.95 3.47 -1.30
C MET A 78 -12.01 4.51 -1.71
N LEU A 79 -11.72 5.25 -2.81
CA LEU A 79 -12.46 6.47 -3.18
C LEU A 79 -13.98 6.30 -3.26
N PRO A 80 -14.54 5.14 -3.72
CA PRO A 80 -15.99 4.93 -3.70
C PRO A 80 -16.66 5.01 -2.31
N ASN A 81 -15.88 4.89 -1.23
CA ASN A 81 -16.40 5.03 0.14
C ASN A 81 -16.56 6.51 0.55
N HIS A 82 -16.01 7.45 -0.20
CA HIS A 82 -15.85 8.84 0.19
C HIS A 82 -16.47 9.81 -0.82
N ALA A 83 -16.70 11.05 -0.38
CA ALA A 83 -16.96 12.16 -1.29
C ALA A 83 -15.60 12.71 -1.79
N PRO A 84 -15.38 12.86 -3.11
CA PRO A 84 -14.13 13.41 -3.68
C PRO A 84 -13.72 14.74 -3.06
N TYR A 85 -14.70 15.61 -2.79
CA TYR A 85 -14.51 16.90 -2.13
C TYR A 85 -13.84 16.77 -0.76
N VAL A 86 -14.34 15.86 0.10
CA VAL A 86 -13.81 15.63 1.45
C VAL A 86 -12.39 15.05 1.40
N ILE A 87 -12.12 14.14 0.47
CA ILE A 87 -10.76 13.58 0.27
C ILE A 87 -9.79 14.68 -0.17
N ALA A 88 -10.21 15.55 -1.08
CA ALA A 88 -9.39 16.70 -1.48
C ALA A 88 -9.09 17.61 -0.28
N GLU A 89 -10.08 17.96 0.56
CA GLU A 89 -9.86 18.76 1.76
C GLU A 89 -8.88 18.10 2.74
N GLN A 90 -9.03 16.79 3.02
CA GLN A 90 -8.17 16.06 3.94
C GLN A 90 -6.72 16.01 3.45
N PHE A 91 -6.49 15.60 2.20
CA PHE A 91 -5.14 15.48 1.65
C PHE A 91 -4.49 16.82 1.33
N GLY A 92 -5.28 17.80 0.94
CA GLY A 92 -4.80 19.18 0.82
C GLY A 92 -4.40 19.78 2.17
N THR A 93 -5.16 19.51 3.23
CA THR A 93 -4.77 19.90 4.60
C THR A 93 -3.45 19.23 5.00
N LEU A 94 -3.32 17.93 4.78
CA LEU A 94 -2.06 17.22 5.04
C LEU A 94 -0.89 17.81 4.23
N ALA A 95 -1.10 18.15 2.96
CA ALA A 95 -0.07 18.75 2.12
C ALA A 95 0.35 20.15 2.58
N ARG A 96 -0.57 20.93 3.18
CA ARG A 96 -0.22 22.23 3.80
C ARG A 96 0.57 22.06 5.09
N LEU A 97 0.22 21.04 5.90
CA LEU A 97 0.95 20.71 7.13
C LEU A 97 2.34 20.11 6.86
N PHE A 98 2.46 19.31 5.80
CA PHE A 98 3.67 18.57 5.44
C PHE A 98 4.04 18.79 3.96
N PRO A 99 4.51 19.99 3.58
CA PRO A 99 4.76 20.37 2.19
C PRO A 99 5.70 19.40 1.46
N GLY A 100 5.31 19.00 0.25
CA GLY A 100 6.11 18.14 -0.62
C GLY A 100 6.18 16.67 -0.22
N ARG A 101 5.52 16.25 0.87
CA ARG A 101 5.67 14.91 1.45
C ARG A 101 4.44 14.01 1.33
N ILE A 102 3.32 14.51 0.88
CA ILE A 102 2.06 13.77 0.85
C ILE A 102 1.81 13.15 -0.51
N ASP A 103 1.38 11.89 -0.54
CA ASP A 103 0.91 11.16 -1.73
C ASP A 103 -0.54 10.73 -1.52
N LEU A 104 -1.34 10.72 -2.60
CA LEU A 104 -2.71 10.23 -2.58
C LEU A 104 -2.90 9.09 -3.57
N GLY A 105 -2.77 7.86 -3.08
CA GLY A 105 -3.13 6.67 -3.84
C GLY A 105 -4.63 6.39 -3.75
N LEU A 106 -5.26 6.13 -4.90
CA LEU A 106 -6.70 5.93 -5.05
C LEU A 106 -7.01 4.52 -5.53
N GLY A 107 -7.87 3.80 -4.80
CA GLY A 107 -8.36 2.47 -5.12
C GLY A 107 -9.86 2.46 -5.44
N ARG A 108 -10.26 1.57 -6.37
CA ARG A 108 -11.66 1.39 -6.75
C ARG A 108 -12.42 0.42 -5.85
N ALA A 109 -11.73 -0.58 -5.30
CA ALA A 109 -12.36 -1.59 -4.46
C ALA A 109 -12.83 -0.96 -3.13
N PRO A 110 -13.95 -1.41 -2.54
CA PRO A 110 -14.46 -0.82 -1.30
C PRO A 110 -13.61 -1.14 -0.06
N GLY A 111 -12.68 -2.11 -0.14
CA GLY A 111 -11.82 -2.50 1.00
C GLY A 111 -12.58 -3.03 2.20
N THR A 112 -13.83 -3.51 2.02
CA THR A 112 -14.72 -3.93 3.10
C THR A 112 -15.85 -4.85 2.62
N ASP A 113 -16.70 -5.31 3.56
CA ASP A 113 -17.89 -6.13 3.31
C ASP A 113 -19.15 -5.27 3.04
N GLN A 114 -20.24 -5.94 2.62
CA GLN A 114 -21.51 -5.27 2.29
C GLN A 114 -22.19 -4.62 3.49
N LEU A 115 -22.03 -5.16 4.71
CA LEU A 115 -22.64 -4.56 5.91
C LEU A 115 -21.96 -3.23 6.23
N THR A 116 -20.64 -3.19 6.09
CA THR A 116 -19.86 -1.98 6.28
C THR A 116 -20.15 -0.94 5.20
N LEU A 117 -20.35 -1.34 3.94
CA LEU A 117 -20.79 -0.42 2.87
C LEU A 117 -22.12 0.26 3.23
N ARG A 118 -23.09 -0.48 3.81
CA ARG A 118 -24.34 0.10 4.29
C ARG A 118 -24.12 1.10 5.44
N ALA A 119 -23.21 0.77 6.38
CA ALA A 119 -22.85 1.69 7.47
C ALA A 119 -22.20 2.99 6.94
N LEU A 120 -21.40 2.88 5.88
CA LEU A 120 -20.82 4.01 5.15
C LEU A 120 -21.84 4.75 4.27
N ARG A 121 -23.09 4.27 4.19
CA ARG A 121 -24.17 4.79 3.31
C ARG A 121 -23.75 4.79 1.85
N ARG A 122 -23.03 3.74 1.42
CA ARG A 122 -22.57 3.53 0.04
C ARG A 122 -23.20 2.28 -0.56
N THR A 123 -23.26 2.26 -1.87
CA THR A 123 -23.73 1.12 -2.64
C THR A 123 -22.62 0.58 -3.53
N PRO A 124 -22.70 -0.69 -4.00
CA PRO A 124 -21.69 -1.26 -4.90
C PRO A 124 -21.50 -0.46 -6.19
N GLU A 125 -22.55 0.21 -6.68
CA GLU A 125 -22.54 1.02 -7.90
C GLU A 125 -21.66 2.27 -7.77
N ALA A 126 -21.35 2.72 -6.56
CA ALA A 126 -20.42 3.83 -6.32
C ALA A 126 -19.04 3.59 -6.98
N ALA A 127 -18.64 2.33 -7.13
CA ALA A 127 -17.39 1.97 -7.81
C ALA A 127 -17.39 2.25 -9.33
N GLU A 128 -18.57 2.43 -9.95
CA GLU A 128 -18.69 2.75 -11.37
C GLU A 128 -18.28 4.20 -11.65
N ASN A 129 -18.46 5.10 -10.68
CA ASN A 129 -18.08 6.49 -10.78
C ASN A 129 -16.59 6.75 -10.54
N PHE A 130 -15.82 5.73 -10.18
CA PHE A 130 -14.41 5.89 -9.79
C PHE A 130 -13.57 6.74 -10.76
N PRO A 131 -13.65 6.59 -12.10
CA PRO A 131 -12.90 7.45 -13.02
C PRO A 131 -13.28 8.93 -12.89
N GLN A 132 -14.56 9.22 -12.75
CA GLN A 132 -15.06 10.58 -12.59
C GLN A 132 -14.66 11.16 -11.24
N ASP A 133 -14.74 10.37 -10.16
CA ASP A 133 -14.35 10.76 -8.82
C ASP A 133 -12.85 11.12 -8.75
N VAL A 134 -11.99 10.39 -9.48
CA VAL A 134 -10.55 10.70 -9.60
C VAL A 134 -10.35 12.07 -10.24
N LEU A 135 -11.07 12.36 -11.34
CA LEU A 135 -10.99 13.67 -12.01
C LEU A 135 -11.50 14.81 -11.12
N GLU A 136 -12.53 14.56 -10.29
CA GLU A 136 -13.04 15.55 -9.34
C GLU A 136 -12.01 15.85 -8.24
N VAL A 137 -11.36 14.82 -7.66
CA VAL A 137 -10.28 15.01 -6.69
C VAL A 137 -9.16 15.84 -7.31
N GLN A 138 -8.74 15.50 -8.54
CA GLN A 138 -7.70 16.23 -9.27
C GLN A 138 -8.08 17.70 -9.45
N ALA A 139 -9.32 17.97 -9.88
CA ALA A 139 -9.82 19.33 -10.08
C ALA A 139 -9.90 20.15 -8.76
N PHE A 140 -10.22 19.52 -7.62
CA PHE A 140 -10.24 20.19 -6.33
C PHE A 140 -8.85 20.47 -5.75
N LEU A 141 -7.84 19.68 -6.12
CA LEU A 141 -6.45 19.89 -5.71
C LEU A 141 -5.70 20.90 -6.59
N ALA A 142 -6.15 21.08 -7.83
CA ALA A 142 -5.61 22.06 -8.77
C ALA A 142 -5.84 23.51 -8.31
N PRO A 143 -5.12 24.49 -8.87
CA PRO A 143 -5.42 25.91 -8.65
C PRO A 143 -6.87 26.25 -9.01
N ALA A 144 -7.57 26.92 -8.10
CA ALA A 144 -8.98 27.23 -8.30
C ALA A 144 -9.16 28.25 -9.44
N GLY A 145 -10.03 27.93 -10.38
CA GLY A 145 -10.40 28.85 -11.46
C GLY A 145 -11.19 30.07 -10.96
N PRO A 146 -11.20 31.18 -11.72
CA PRO A 146 -11.84 32.44 -11.27
C PRO A 146 -13.36 32.31 -11.02
N ASN A 147 -14.05 31.43 -11.74
CA ASN A 147 -15.48 31.20 -11.64
C ASN A 147 -15.86 29.95 -10.84
N GLN A 148 -14.92 29.28 -10.21
CA GLN A 148 -15.18 28.09 -9.43
C GLN A 148 -15.88 28.43 -8.13
N ARG A 149 -17.16 28.04 -8.02
CA ARG A 149 -18.01 28.36 -6.86
C ARG A 149 -17.71 27.48 -5.64
N ILE A 150 -17.40 26.21 -5.86
CA ILE A 150 -17.07 25.25 -4.81
C ILE A 150 -15.55 25.00 -4.85
N ARG A 151 -14.86 25.35 -3.79
CA ARG A 151 -13.42 25.21 -3.67
C ARG A 151 -13.08 24.36 -2.45
N ALA A 152 -12.24 23.35 -2.60
CA ALA A 152 -11.73 22.61 -1.45
C ALA A 152 -10.67 23.47 -0.73
N ILE A 153 -10.96 23.94 0.48
CA ILE A 153 -10.05 24.77 1.26
C ILE A 153 -9.54 23.96 2.46
N PRO A 154 -8.21 23.88 2.70
CA PRO A 154 -7.10 24.62 2.07
C PRO A 154 -6.43 23.90 0.89
N ALA A 155 -7.11 22.95 0.25
CA ALA A 155 -6.56 22.02 -0.73
C ALA A 155 -6.23 22.67 -2.08
N ALA A 156 -7.04 23.61 -2.55
CA ALA A 156 -6.88 24.22 -3.86
C ALA A 156 -5.45 24.76 -4.09
N GLY A 157 -4.83 24.33 -5.19
CA GLY A 157 -3.45 24.67 -5.54
C GLY A 157 -2.37 23.92 -4.74
N THR A 158 -2.73 22.79 -4.09
CA THR A 158 -1.72 21.94 -3.44
C THR A 158 -1.13 20.90 -4.39
N GLU A 159 -1.87 20.54 -5.44
CA GLU A 159 -1.43 19.61 -6.49
C GLU A 159 -0.83 18.33 -5.92
N VAL A 160 -1.48 17.76 -4.86
CA VAL A 160 -1.04 16.52 -4.24
C VAL A 160 -0.92 15.43 -5.31
N PRO A 161 0.24 14.75 -5.44
CA PRO A 161 0.44 13.72 -6.45
C PRO A 161 -0.56 12.58 -6.30
N LEU A 162 -1.35 12.33 -7.36
CA LEU A 162 -2.31 11.23 -7.42
C LEU A 162 -1.64 9.97 -7.98
N TRP A 163 -2.07 8.82 -7.47
CA TRP A 163 -1.69 7.49 -7.93
C TRP A 163 -2.93 6.64 -8.13
N ILE A 164 -2.94 5.82 -9.16
CA ILE A 164 -3.99 4.79 -9.34
C ILE A 164 -3.47 3.46 -8.82
N LEU A 165 -4.23 2.86 -7.90
CA LEU A 165 -3.93 1.54 -7.37
C LEU A 165 -4.89 0.50 -7.93
N GLY A 166 -4.39 -0.72 -8.13
CA GLY A 166 -5.24 -1.83 -8.55
C GLY A 166 -4.51 -3.15 -8.66
N SER A 167 -5.30 -4.20 -8.84
CA SER A 167 -4.84 -5.57 -9.09
C SER A 167 -5.42 -6.14 -10.39
N SER A 168 -5.87 -5.26 -11.29
CA SER A 168 -6.53 -5.65 -12.54
C SER A 168 -6.15 -4.71 -13.69
N ASN A 169 -6.50 -5.14 -14.92
CA ASN A 169 -6.26 -4.34 -16.12
C ASN A 169 -7.02 -3.00 -16.13
N PHE A 170 -8.13 -2.89 -15.37
CA PHE A 170 -8.90 -1.65 -15.31
C PHE A 170 -8.08 -0.48 -14.74
N GLY A 171 -7.42 -0.70 -13.59
CA GLY A 171 -6.56 0.33 -12.99
C GLY A 171 -5.41 0.74 -13.89
N ALA A 172 -4.81 -0.23 -14.60
CA ALA A 172 -3.75 0.00 -15.57
C ALA A 172 -4.21 0.89 -16.74
N MET A 173 -5.40 0.62 -17.30
CA MET A 173 -5.99 1.42 -18.37
C MET A 173 -6.33 2.83 -17.91
N LEU A 174 -6.91 2.98 -16.71
CA LEU A 174 -7.27 4.28 -16.16
C LEU A 174 -6.04 5.14 -15.89
N ALA A 175 -5.01 4.56 -15.22
CA ALA A 175 -3.76 5.25 -14.95
C ALA A 175 -3.07 5.72 -16.25
N ALA A 176 -3.06 4.86 -17.28
CA ALA A 176 -2.48 5.19 -18.58
C ALA A 176 -3.23 6.32 -19.29
N GLU A 177 -4.57 6.29 -19.28
CA GLU A 177 -5.41 7.32 -19.90
C GLU A 177 -5.26 8.68 -19.23
N LEU A 178 -5.16 8.70 -17.88
CA LEU A 178 -5.03 9.93 -17.10
C LEU A 178 -3.57 10.42 -16.97
N GLY A 179 -2.59 9.67 -17.47
CA GLY A 179 -1.17 10.01 -17.32
C GLY A 179 -0.70 10.01 -15.87
N LEU A 180 -1.26 9.13 -15.03
CA LEU A 180 -0.93 9.02 -13.61
C LEU A 180 -0.01 7.83 -13.34
N PRO A 181 0.82 7.88 -12.29
CA PRO A 181 1.60 6.73 -11.85
C PRO A 181 0.69 5.60 -11.39
N TYR A 182 1.12 4.37 -11.64
CA TYR A 182 0.35 3.16 -11.38
C TYR A 182 1.02 2.27 -10.34
N ALA A 183 0.29 1.85 -9.31
CA ALA A 183 0.74 0.89 -8.32
C ALA A 183 -0.05 -0.41 -8.40
N PHE A 184 0.62 -1.51 -8.75
CA PHE A 184 -0.01 -2.82 -8.87
C PHE A 184 0.14 -3.62 -7.57
N ALA A 185 -0.98 -4.13 -7.04
CA ALA A 185 -1.05 -4.82 -5.76
C ALA A 185 -0.72 -6.31 -5.86
N SER A 186 0.45 -6.68 -6.38
CA SER A 186 0.84 -8.10 -6.55
C SER A 186 1.17 -8.82 -5.24
N HIS A 187 1.28 -8.12 -4.13
CA HIS A 187 1.45 -8.70 -2.80
C HIS A 187 0.26 -9.55 -2.32
N PHE A 188 -0.92 -9.43 -2.95
CA PHE A 188 -2.08 -10.30 -2.69
C PHE A 188 -2.80 -10.78 -3.95
N ALA A 189 -2.57 -10.18 -5.12
CA ALA A 189 -3.22 -10.55 -6.38
C ALA A 189 -2.20 -10.53 -7.54
N PRO A 190 -1.27 -11.50 -7.60
CA PRO A 190 -0.13 -11.46 -8.52
C PRO A 190 -0.45 -11.82 -9.98
N GLU A 191 -1.61 -12.43 -10.25
CA GLU A 191 -1.90 -13.12 -11.54
C GLU A 191 -1.88 -12.18 -12.75
N LEU A 192 -2.40 -10.95 -12.59
CA LEU A 192 -2.50 -10.00 -13.69
C LEU A 192 -1.35 -8.96 -13.71
N LEU A 193 -0.28 -9.15 -12.91
CA LEU A 193 0.81 -8.19 -12.81
C LEU A 193 1.41 -7.84 -14.17
N ILE A 194 1.89 -8.82 -14.90
CA ILE A 194 2.58 -8.59 -16.18
C ILE A 194 1.64 -8.02 -17.25
N PRO A 195 0.43 -8.59 -17.50
CA PRO A 195 -0.51 -7.98 -18.43
C PRO A 195 -0.89 -6.53 -18.09
N ALA A 196 -1.10 -6.23 -16.81
CA ALA A 196 -1.46 -4.88 -16.38
C ALA A 196 -0.32 -3.88 -16.62
N LEU A 197 0.93 -4.23 -16.32
CA LEU A 197 2.09 -3.38 -16.60
C LEU A 197 2.30 -3.14 -18.10
N GLN A 198 2.07 -4.16 -18.93
CA GLN A 198 2.14 -4.03 -20.40
C GLN A 198 1.07 -3.07 -20.93
N ILE A 199 -0.18 -3.21 -20.45
CA ILE A 199 -1.29 -2.31 -20.79
C ILE A 199 -0.97 -0.88 -20.37
N TYR A 200 -0.52 -0.68 -19.14
CA TYR A 200 -0.18 0.64 -18.60
C TYR A 200 0.85 1.33 -19.48
N ARG A 201 1.98 0.68 -19.74
CA ARG A 201 3.08 1.26 -20.53
C ARG A 201 2.72 1.51 -21.99
N SER A 202 2.02 0.57 -22.63
CA SER A 202 1.70 0.68 -24.05
C SER A 202 0.61 1.72 -24.37
N ARG A 203 -0.23 2.05 -23.38
CA ARG A 203 -1.35 3.00 -23.54
C ARG A 203 -1.14 4.33 -22.82
N PHE A 204 0.00 4.51 -22.17
CA PHE A 204 0.28 5.70 -21.38
C PHE A 204 0.20 6.99 -22.20
N LYS A 205 -0.52 7.97 -21.69
CA LYS A 205 -0.60 9.33 -22.22
C LYS A 205 0.07 10.28 -21.26
N PRO A 206 1.04 11.10 -21.69
CA PRO A 206 1.66 12.10 -20.83
C PRO A 206 0.63 13.08 -20.24
N SER A 207 0.88 13.54 -19.03
CA SER A 207 0.10 14.55 -18.32
C SER A 207 1.01 15.61 -17.71
N GLU A 208 0.43 16.64 -17.08
CA GLU A 208 1.19 17.64 -16.30
C GLU A 208 1.94 17.02 -15.12
N GLN A 209 1.41 15.93 -14.53
CA GLN A 209 2.05 15.23 -13.42
C GLN A 209 3.17 14.30 -13.86
N LEU A 210 3.09 13.71 -15.08
CA LEU A 210 3.97 12.61 -15.47
C LEU A 210 4.18 12.56 -16.98
N GLU A 211 5.43 12.70 -17.43
CA GLU A 211 5.79 12.67 -18.86
C GLU A 211 5.91 11.25 -19.42
N ARG A 212 6.27 10.28 -18.58
CA ARG A 212 6.50 8.86 -18.95
C ARG A 212 5.93 7.94 -17.89
N PRO A 213 5.58 6.69 -18.25
CA PRO A 213 5.02 5.73 -17.29
C PRO A 213 5.92 5.56 -16.07
N TYR A 214 5.33 5.53 -14.88
CA TYR A 214 5.99 5.18 -13.64
C TYR A 214 5.21 4.08 -12.95
N ALA A 215 5.79 2.87 -12.89
CA ALA A 215 5.15 1.68 -12.38
C ALA A 215 5.74 1.27 -11.03
N MET A 216 4.88 1.16 -10.02
CA MET A 216 5.20 0.62 -8.71
C MET A 216 4.61 -0.78 -8.58
N VAL A 217 5.36 -1.71 -8.00
CA VAL A 217 4.93 -3.09 -7.77
C VAL A 217 4.90 -3.40 -6.28
N GLY A 218 3.72 -3.75 -5.76
CA GLY A 218 3.55 -4.22 -4.39
C GLY A 218 4.05 -5.65 -4.22
N VAL A 219 4.91 -5.91 -3.25
CA VAL A 219 5.51 -7.22 -3.02
C VAL A 219 5.65 -7.51 -1.53
N ASN A 220 5.37 -8.75 -1.11
CA ASN A 220 5.68 -9.19 0.24
C ASN A 220 7.17 -9.56 0.32
N ILE A 221 7.89 -8.94 1.25
CA ILE A 221 9.29 -9.31 1.52
C ILE A 221 9.48 -9.48 3.02
N ILE A 222 10.03 -10.63 3.42
CA ILE A 222 10.41 -10.92 4.80
C ILE A 222 11.86 -11.35 4.80
N ALA A 223 12.72 -10.52 5.40
CA ALA A 223 14.14 -10.76 5.56
C ALA A 223 14.48 -11.12 7.00
N ALA A 224 15.40 -12.06 7.19
CA ALA A 224 15.98 -12.39 8.50
C ALA A 224 17.46 -12.77 8.36
N GLY A 225 18.13 -13.11 9.46
CA GLY A 225 19.54 -13.50 9.45
C GLY A 225 19.82 -14.78 8.67
N SER A 226 18.82 -15.63 8.47
CA SER A 226 18.88 -16.85 7.66
C SER A 226 17.56 -17.13 6.96
N ASP A 227 17.60 -17.96 5.92
CA ASP A 227 16.40 -18.39 5.21
C ASP A 227 15.43 -19.16 6.12
N ASP A 228 15.94 -19.97 7.07
CA ASP A 228 15.12 -20.73 8.01
C ASP A 228 14.35 -19.78 8.96
N GLU A 229 15.05 -18.79 9.52
CA GLU A 229 14.40 -17.78 10.37
C GLU A 229 13.35 -16.98 9.58
N ALA A 230 13.67 -16.56 8.35
CA ALA A 230 12.74 -15.83 7.52
C ALA A 230 11.49 -16.66 7.19
N ARG A 231 11.65 -17.96 6.87
CA ARG A 231 10.52 -18.86 6.64
C ARG A 231 9.63 -19.00 7.87
N ARG A 232 10.23 -19.13 9.06
CA ARG A 232 9.48 -19.15 10.32
C ARG A 232 8.70 -17.87 10.55
N LEU A 233 9.30 -16.70 10.36
CA LEU A 233 8.64 -15.39 10.49
C LEU A 233 7.47 -15.24 9.50
N ALA A 234 7.62 -15.75 8.28
CA ALA A 234 6.59 -15.69 7.24
C ALA A 234 5.32 -16.50 7.56
N THR A 235 5.38 -17.42 8.52
CA THR A 235 4.19 -18.20 8.91
C THR A 235 3.07 -17.32 9.46
N THR A 236 3.36 -16.19 10.12
CA THR A 236 2.37 -15.18 10.51
C THR A 236 1.55 -14.71 9.31
N GLN A 237 2.22 -14.33 8.24
CA GLN A 237 1.54 -13.90 7.01
C GLN A 237 0.78 -15.04 6.35
N GLN A 238 1.35 -16.24 6.28
CA GLN A 238 0.70 -17.42 5.70
C GLN A 238 -0.59 -17.77 6.46
N MET A 239 -0.59 -17.70 7.78
CA MET A 239 -1.80 -17.88 8.61
C MET A 239 -2.83 -16.78 8.33
N SER A 240 -2.41 -15.53 8.23
CA SER A 240 -3.30 -14.41 7.90
C SER A 240 -3.99 -14.60 6.54
N PHE A 241 -3.27 -15.04 5.52
CA PHE A 241 -3.84 -15.32 4.20
C PHE A 241 -4.75 -16.54 4.21
N THR A 242 -4.42 -17.59 4.97
CA THR A 242 -5.30 -18.75 5.17
C THR A 242 -6.61 -18.32 5.82
N ASN A 243 -6.56 -17.46 6.83
CA ASN A 243 -7.74 -16.98 7.54
C ASN A 243 -8.66 -16.09 6.69
N ILE A 244 -8.16 -15.48 5.60
CA ILE A 244 -9.02 -14.81 4.62
C ILE A 244 -10.04 -15.80 4.03
N PHE A 245 -9.60 -16.98 3.62
CA PHE A 245 -10.48 -18.00 3.04
C PHE A 245 -11.40 -18.66 4.06
N ARG A 246 -10.97 -18.73 5.32
CA ARG A 246 -11.81 -19.20 6.44
C ARG A 246 -12.88 -18.19 6.86
N GLY A 247 -12.82 -16.96 6.36
CA GLY A 247 -13.66 -15.85 6.85
C GLY A 247 -13.35 -15.44 8.30
N ALA A 248 -12.20 -15.86 8.83
CA ALA A 248 -11.76 -15.69 10.21
C ALA A 248 -10.68 -14.58 10.32
N ARG A 249 -10.92 -13.43 9.69
CA ARG A 249 -10.00 -12.28 9.77
C ARG A 249 -9.95 -11.77 11.21
N GLY A 250 -8.77 -11.81 11.82
CA GLY A 250 -8.55 -11.45 13.22
C GLY A 250 -7.25 -10.67 13.42
N LEU A 251 -6.75 -10.70 14.65
CA LEU A 251 -5.43 -10.18 15.01
C LEU A 251 -4.34 -11.01 14.34
N SER A 252 -3.19 -10.41 14.10
CA SER A 252 -2.02 -11.17 13.63
C SER A 252 -1.54 -12.12 14.72
N GLN A 253 -1.26 -13.36 14.35
CA GLN A 253 -0.84 -14.44 15.25
C GLN A 253 0.68 -14.58 15.27
N PRO A 254 1.28 -15.03 16.38
CA PRO A 254 2.72 -15.27 16.44
C PRO A 254 3.15 -16.35 15.44
N PRO A 255 4.41 -16.31 14.95
CA PRO A 255 4.91 -17.30 14.01
C PRO A 255 5.01 -18.68 14.65
N ILE A 256 4.74 -19.72 13.87
CA ILE A 256 4.77 -21.11 14.28
C ILE A 256 5.92 -21.87 13.60
N ASP A 257 6.33 -22.99 14.18
CA ASP A 257 7.46 -23.77 13.66
C ASP A 257 7.04 -24.68 12.50
N ASP A 258 5.79 -25.16 12.49
CA ASP A 258 5.24 -26.04 11.46
C ASP A 258 3.94 -25.49 10.90
N ILE A 259 4.05 -24.77 9.80
CA ILE A 259 2.88 -24.23 9.08
C ILE A 259 2.03 -25.33 8.42
N GLU A 260 2.62 -26.48 8.11
CA GLU A 260 1.89 -27.58 7.47
C GLU A 260 0.81 -28.16 8.40
N SER A 261 0.96 -28.02 9.70
CA SER A 261 -0.07 -28.41 10.68
C SER A 261 -1.24 -27.42 10.75
N TYR A 262 -1.09 -26.18 10.21
CA TYR A 262 -2.09 -25.13 10.30
C TYR A 262 -3.16 -25.19 9.21
N TRP A 263 -2.77 -25.51 8.01
CA TRP A 263 -3.63 -25.50 6.82
C TRP A 263 -3.90 -26.89 6.23
N SER A 264 -5.03 -27.02 5.57
CA SER A 264 -5.29 -28.15 4.66
C SER A 264 -4.55 -27.93 3.32
N PRO A 265 -4.36 -28.99 2.50
CA PRO A 265 -3.74 -28.82 1.17
C PRO A 265 -4.47 -27.82 0.27
N ALA A 266 -5.80 -27.71 0.35
CA ALA A 266 -6.58 -26.76 -0.42
C ALA A 266 -6.36 -25.31 0.06
N GLU A 267 -6.35 -25.08 1.36
CA GLU A 267 -6.07 -23.76 1.95
C GLU A 267 -4.65 -23.31 1.64
N LYS A 268 -3.67 -24.23 1.74
CA LYS A 268 -2.29 -23.96 1.32
C LYS A 268 -2.22 -23.49 -0.13
N ALA A 269 -2.87 -24.24 -1.03
CA ALA A 269 -2.86 -23.88 -2.46
C ALA A 269 -3.42 -22.47 -2.70
N GLN A 270 -4.53 -22.12 -2.01
CA GLN A 270 -5.14 -20.79 -2.10
C GLN A 270 -4.24 -19.68 -1.52
N ALA A 271 -3.74 -19.86 -0.30
CA ALA A 271 -2.88 -18.88 0.35
C ALA A 271 -1.57 -18.67 -0.44
N MET A 272 -0.93 -19.75 -0.88
CA MET A 272 0.33 -19.67 -1.62
C MET A 272 0.16 -19.14 -3.05
N SER A 273 -1.00 -19.29 -3.68
CA SER A 273 -1.33 -18.62 -4.94
C SER A 273 -1.31 -17.10 -4.78
N MET A 274 -1.92 -16.56 -3.72
CA MET A 274 -1.88 -15.13 -3.43
C MET A 274 -0.45 -14.65 -3.07
N LEU A 275 0.32 -15.49 -2.40
CA LEU A 275 1.71 -15.21 -1.96
C LEU A 275 2.77 -15.60 -3.00
N ALA A 276 2.39 -15.96 -4.22
CA ALA A 276 3.30 -16.56 -5.22
C ALA A 276 4.51 -15.69 -5.60
N ARG A 277 4.45 -14.39 -5.37
CA ARG A 277 5.56 -13.45 -5.63
C ARG A 277 6.25 -12.95 -4.36
N SER A 278 5.99 -13.58 -3.21
CA SER A 278 6.64 -13.23 -1.96
C SER A 278 8.12 -13.61 -1.99
N ILE A 279 8.95 -12.74 -1.44
CA ILE A 279 10.40 -12.96 -1.29
C ILE A 279 10.68 -13.16 0.19
N VAL A 280 11.14 -14.35 0.58
CA VAL A 280 11.36 -14.72 1.98
C VAL A 280 12.73 -15.36 2.10
N GLY A 281 13.63 -14.76 2.90
CA GLY A 281 14.96 -15.35 3.07
C GLY A 281 15.97 -14.43 3.76
N SER A 282 17.22 -14.88 3.68
CA SER A 282 18.41 -14.13 4.07
C SER A 282 18.63 -12.91 3.16
N PRO A 283 19.52 -11.97 3.50
CA PRO A 283 19.82 -10.81 2.66
C PRO A 283 20.21 -11.19 1.22
N ASP A 284 20.94 -12.28 1.02
CA ASP A 284 21.34 -12.74 -0.32
C ASP A 284 20.14 -13.27 -1.12
N THR A 285 19.27 -14.05 -0.50
CA THR A 285 18.01 -14.53 -1.09
C THR A 285 17.08 -13.35 -1.44
N VAL A 286 16.98 -12.37 -0.55
CA VAL A 286 16.17 -11.16 -0.76
C VAL A 286 16.71 -10.32 -1.90
N ARG A 287 18.03 -10.11 -1.98
CA ARG A 287 18.69 -9.41 -3.09
C ARG A 287 18.38 -10.08 -4.43
N ALA A 288 18.62 -11.37 -4.52
CA ALA A 288 18.35 -12.13 -5.75
C ALA A 288 16.86 -12.07 -6.15
N GLY A 289 15.95 -12.15 -5.18
CA GLY A 289 14.51 -12.03 -5.42
C GLY A 289 14.09 -10.64 -5.91
N ILE A 290 14.63 -9.57 -5.32
CA ILE A 290 14.40 -8.18 -5.77
C ILE A 290 14.91 -8.00 -7.21
N ASP A 291 16.15 -8.42 -7.49
CA ASP A 291 16.73 -8.27 -8.82
C ASP A 291 15.93 -9.03 -9.89
N ALA A 292 15.49 -10.26 -9.58
CA ALA A 292 14.64 -11.04 -10.47
C ALA A 292 13.27 -10.38 -10.72
N LEU A 293 12.62 -9.87 -9.67
CA LEU A 293 11.33 -9.20 -9.80
C LEU A 293 11.44 -7.91 -10.63
N VAL A 294 12.47 -7.12 -10.40
CA VAL A 294 12.73 -5.88 -11.16
C VAL A 294 13.05 -6.21 -12.62
N ALA A 295 13.88 -7.23 -12.88
CA ALA A 295 14.20 -7.67 -14.25
C ALA A 295 12.95 -8.14 -15.00
N GLU A 296 12.05 -8.89 -14.35
CA GLU A 296 10.80 -9.38 -14.95
C GLU A 296 9.81 -8.25 -15.23
N THR A 297 9.64 -7.34 -14.26
CA THR A 297 8.56 -6.33 -14.29
C THR A 297 8.99 -5.00 -14.88
N GLY A 298 10.29 -4.67 -14.85
CA GLY A 298 10.77 -3.33 -15.15
C GLY A 298 10.16 -2.28 -14.21
N ALA A 299 9.89 -2.65 -12.96
CA ALA A 299 9.31 -1.73 -11.97
C ALA A 299 10.26 -0.56 -11.67
N ASP A 300 9.71 0.65 -11.61
CA ASP A 300 10.45 1.86 -11.21
C ASP A 300 10.60 1.93 -9.68
N GLU A 301 9.67 1.30 -8.94
CA GLU A 301 9.63 1.29 -7.48
C GLU A 301 8.99 0.00 -6.96
N LEU A 302 9.50 -0.53 -5.85
CA LEU A 302 8.88 -1.64 -5.12
C LEU A 302 8.22 -1.15 -3.84
N MET A 303 6.94 -1.48 -3.67
CA MET A 303 6.16 -1.20 -2.47
C MET A 303 6.11 -2.46 -1.61
N ILE A 304 6.85 -2.45 -0.51
CA ILE A 304 7.12 -3.63 0.31
C ILE A 304 6.09 -3.75 1.42
N VAL A 305 5.50 -4.93 1.55
CA VAL A 305 4.73 -5.36 2.72
C VAL A 305 5.60 -6.36 3.48
N SER A 306 5.87 -6.09 4.76
CA SER A 306 6.57 -7.01 5.64
C SER A 306 5.71 -7.26 6.88
N ASP A 307 4.96 -8.36 6.86
CA ASP A 307 4.00 -8.73 7.90
C ASP A 307 4.66 -9.67 8.92
N VAL A 308 5.60 -9.13 9.69
CA VAL A 308 6.30 -9.83 10.78
C VAL A 308 5.64 -9.48 12.09
N TYR A 309 5.34 -10.48 12.94
CA TYR A 309 4.60 -10.35 14.18
C TYR A 309 5.29 -9.47 15.22
N ASP A 310 6.53 -9.80 15.56
CA ASP A 310 7.36 -9.07 16.52
C ASP A 310 7.86 -7.76 15.91
N HIS A 311 7.60 -6.63 16.56
CA HIS A 311 7.92 -5.31 16.03
C HIS A 311 9.44 -5.11 15.83
N ALA A 312 10.28 -5.55 16.76
CA ALA A 312 11.73 -5.40 16.61
C ALA A 312 12.26 -6.24 15.43
N LYS A 313 11.74 -7.45 15.24
CA LYS A 313 12.06 -8.29 14.08
C LYS A 313 11.51 -7.71 12.80
N ARG A 314 10.35 -7.05 12.83
CA ARG A 314 9.80 -6.32 11.69
C ARG A 314 10.71 -5.17 11.25
N LEU A 315 11.18 -4.36 12.21
CA LEU A 315 12.16 -3.32 11.95
C LEU A 315 13.44 -3.90 11.35
N ARG A 316 13.95 -4.99 11.94
CA ARG A 316 15.15 -5.66 11.43
C ARG A 316 14.94 -6.21 10.02
N SER A 317 13.76 -6.72 9.69
CA SER A 317 13.42 -7.16 8.33
C SER A 317 13.50 -6.01 7.34
N PHE A 318 12.91 -4.85 7.63
CA PHE A 318 13.01 -3.68 6.75
C PHE A 318 14.45 -3.17 6.61
N GLU A 319 15.24 -3.17 7.67
CA GLU A 319 16.66 -2.79 7.61
C GLU A 319 17.45 -3.72 6.66
N LEU A 320 17.30 -5.04 6.82
CA LEU A 320 17.95 -6.03 5.97
C LEU A 320 17.52 -5.93 4.51
N ILE A 321 16.25 -5.60 4.23
CA ILE A 321 15.75 -5.38 2.87
C ILE A 321 16.42 -4.15 2.25
N ALA A 322 16.52 -3.04 2.99
CA ALA A 322 17.19 -1.83 2.53
C ALA A 322 18.67 -2.08 2.19
N ASP A 323 19.38 -2.77 3.09
CA ASP A 323 20.77 -3.16 2.90
C ASP A 323 20.94 -4.09 1.66
N ALA A 324 20.04 -5.09 1.51
CA ALA A 324 20.04 -6.01 0.38
C ALA A 324 19.85 -5.31 -0.97
N ALA A 325 19.00 -4.30 -1.04
CA ALA A 325 18.75 -3.52 -2.25
C ALA A 325 19.84 -2.46 -2.53
N GLY A 326 20.78 -2.26 -1.61
CA GLY A 326 21.83 -1.25 -1.74
C GLY A 326 21.30 0.18 -1.60
N SER A 327 20.23 0.38 -0.82
CA SER A 327 19.69 1.71 -0.51
C SER A 327 20.78 2.58 0.12
N ALA A 328 20.96 3.80 -0.39
CA ALA A 328 21.94 4.73 0.17
C ALA A 328 21.47 5.17 1.55
N ARG A 329 22.32 4.97 2.55
CA ARG A 329 22.13 5.55 3.89
C ARG A 329 22.48 7.05 3.88
#